data_29b770da8b6aed4a35be1f9369a463e4
#
_entry.id   29b770da8b6aed4a35be1f9369a463e4
#
_cell.length_a   1.000
_cell.length_b   1.000
_cell.length_c   1.000
_cell.angle_alpha   90.00
_cell.angle_beta   90.00
_cell.angle_gamma   90.00
#
_symmetry.space_group_name_H-M   'P 1'
#
loop_
_entity.id
_entity.type
_entity.pdbx_description
1 polymer ?
#
loop_
_entity_poly.entity_id
_entity_poly.type
_entity_poly.pdbx_seq_one_letter_code
_entity_poly.pdbx_strand_id
1 'polypeptide(L)'
;MNSKIDAEVIVIGSGFAGIGAGIELKNAGFSFLILERATEIGGTWRDNQYPGIAVDITSFTYSYSFEQNPKWNHVFAKGKELFLYAHHCVEKYGISNNFIFGVDVEKAYFDENQAIWNIQAKDGRQFKSNIIISATGALTDPKFPEIKGIENFKGDLIHTARWNNTIDLKNKRVAVIGTGATSVQLVPSIAPEVKHLSVFQRTPIWILPKPDTAIPKSVQSLFSRIPFTQQAIRVITDKITETVMVTSVVHYKQVPFLVKAFEQLCLNFLRLQVNKKTTREALTPKYGFGCKRPSFSNNYLATFNR
;
A
#
# COMPACT_ATOMS: atom_id res chain seq x y z
N MET A 1 4.44 13.72 -42.65
CA MET A 1 5.73 13.31 -42.02
C MET A 1 5.37 12.44 -40.82
N ASN A 2 5.74 11.15 -40.80
CA ASN A 2 5.54 10.34 -39.62
C ASN A 2 6.45 10.89 -38.52
N SER A 3 5.88 11.55 -37.51
CA SER A 3 6.65 11.94 -36.34
C SER A 3 7.18 10.69 -35.69
N LYS A 4 8.51 10.61 -35.51
CA LYS A 4 9.16 9.46 -34.89
C LYS A 4 8.65 9.33 -33.45
N ILE A 5 8.03 8.22 -33.10
CA ILE A 5 7.65 7.87 -31.73
C ILE A 5 8.83 7.21 -31.01
N ASP A 6 8.91 7.34 -29.68
CA ASP A 6 9.94 6.71 -28.86
C ASP A 6 9.58 5.25 -28.55
N ALA A 7 8.30 4.96 -28.38
CA ALA A 7 7.72 3.63 -28.24
C ALA A 7 6.23 3.65 -28.60
N GLU A 8 5.65 2.49 -28.95
CA GLU A 8 4.21 2.37 -29.20
C GLU A 8 3.41 2.73 -27.94
N VAL A 9 3.89 2.29 -26.78
CA VAL A 9 3.23 2.53 -25.49
C VAL A 9 4.21 3.16 -24.50
N ILE A 10 3.80 4.21 -23.83
CA ILE A 10 4.52 4.76 -22.68
C ILE A 10 3.68 4.57 -21.42
N VAL A 11 4.29 3.94 -20.41
CA VAL A 11 3.74 3.75 -19.08
C VAL A 11 4.32 4.80 -18.15
N ILE A 12 3.48 5.50 -17.39
CA ILE A 12 3.93 6.53 -16.43
C ILE A 12 3.82 5.98 -15.02
N GLY A 13 4.98 5.72 -14.38
CA GLY A 13 5.12 5.15 -13.04
C GLY A 13 5.55 3.69 -13.03
N SER A 14 6.44 3.34 -12.10
CA SER A 14 7.04 2.01 -11.93
C SER A 14 6.64 1.30 -10.64
N GLY A 15 5.44 1.60 -10.13
CA GLY A 15 4.80 0.81 -9.09
C GLY A 15 4.29 -0.52 -9.64
N PHE A 16 3.58 -1.31 -8.84
CA PHE A 16 3.02 -2.61 -9.27
C PHE A 16 2.17 -2.49 -10.53
N ALA A 17 1.36 -1.44 -10.67
CA ALA A 17 0.56 -1.24 -11.88
C ALA A 17 1.42 -1.07 -13.12
N GLY A 18 2.48 -0.26 -13.05
CA GLY A 18 3.38 -0.03 -14.19
C GLY A 18 4.24 -1.23 -14.54
N ILE A 19 4.74 -1.96 -13.53
CA ILE A 19 5.49 -3.21 -13.73
C ILE A 19 4.59 -4.26 -14.40
N GLY A 20 3.36 -4.44 -13.88
CA GLY A 20 2.39 -5.37 -14.46
C GLY A 20 2.04 -5.02 -15.91
N ALA A 21 1.78 -3.74 -16.19
CA ALA A 21 1.55 -3.27 -17.55
C ALA A 21 2.74 -3.56 -18.48
N GLY A 22 3.97 -3.29 -18.02
CA GLY A 22 5.18 -3.57 -18.80
C GLY A 22 5.37 -5.05 -19.12
N ILE A 23 5.06 -5.94 -18.17
CA ILE A 23 5.11 -7.40 -18.39
C ILE A 23 4.10 -7.82 -19.46
N GLU A 24 2.86 -7.36 -19.37
CA GLU A 24 1.82 -7.68 -20.34
C GLU A 24 2.11 -7.09 -21.72
N LEU A 25 2.64 -5.87 -21.80
CA LEU A 25 3.05 -5.26 -23.05
C LEU A 25 4.16 -6.06 -23.72
N LYS A 26 5.15 -6.53 -22.96
CA LYS A 26 6.21 -7.40 -23.48
C LYS A 26 5.64 -8.71 -24.00
N ASN A 27 4.76 -9.37 -23.25
CA ASN A 27 4.13 -10.60 -23.66
C ASN A 27 3.30 -10.44 -24.94
N ALA A 28 2.68 -9.27 -25.13
CA ALA A 28 1.90 -8.92 -26.31
C ALA A 28 2.75 -8.43 -27.49
N GLY A 29 4.08 -8.28 -27.33
CA GLY A 29 5.00 -7.89 -28.40
C GLY A 29 5.04 -6.39 -28.72
N PHE A 30 4.49 -5.53 -27.86
CA PHE A 30 4.57 -4.06 -28.06
C PHE A 30 5.95 -3.53 -27.70
N SER A 31 6.40 -2.51 -28.43
CA SER A 31 7.49 -1.65 -28.00
C SER A 31 6.98 -0.71 -26.90
N PHE A 32 7.68 -0.64 -25.77
CA PHE A 32 7.23 0.20 -24.66
C PHE A 32 8.39 0.77 -23.83
N LEU A 33 8.10 1.88 -23.16
CA LEU A 33 8.96 2.51 -22.14
C LEU A 33 8.13 2.75 -20.88
N ILE A 34 8.79 2.67 -19.72
CA ILE A 34 8.22 2.99 -18.42
C ILE A 34 8.99 4.19 -17.85
N LEU A 35 8.32 5.33 -17.71
CA LEU A 35 8.89 6.55 -17.16
C LEU A 35 8.67 6.58 -15.65
N GLU A 36 9.75 6.71 -14.88
CA GLU A 36 9.71 6.76 -13.41
C GLU A 36 10.45 8.00 -12.91
N ARG A 37 9.82 8.75 -12.00
CA ARG A 37 10.42 9.96 -11.42
C ARG A 37 11.56 9.68 -10.44
N ALA A 38 11.55 8.54 -9.80
CA ALA A 38 12.61 8.13 -8.89
C ALA A 38 13.78 7.45 -9.61
N THR A 39 14.78 7.04 -8.85
CA THR A 39 15.99 6.39 -9.35
C THR A 39 15.86 4.87 -9.46
N GLU A 40 14.74 4.29 -8.97
CA GLU A 40 14.48 2.86 -8.99
C GLU A 40 12.99 2.55 -9.01
N ILE A 41 12.64 1.30 -9.28
CA ILE A 41 11.26 0.79 -9.31
C ILE A 41 10.65 0.65 -7.90
N GLY A 42 9.35 0.33 -7.84
CA GLY A 42 8.69 -0.14 -6.62
C GLY A 42 7.57 0.76 -6.10
N GLY A 43 7.52 2.04 -6.49
CA GLY A 43 6.45 2.97 -6.13
C GLY A 43 6.18 3.00 -4.62
N THR A 44 4.96 2.67 -4.20
CA THR A 44 4.54 2.66 -2.78
C THR A 44 5.49 1.87 -1.88
N TRP A 45 6.01 0.73 -2.33
CA TRP A 45 6.84 -0.16 -1.52
C TRP A 45 8.30 0.25 -1.46
N ARG A 46 8.76 1.10 -2.38
CA ARG A 46 10.02 1.84 -2.30
C ARG A 46 9.89 3.04 -1.36
N ASP A 47 8.82 3.84 -1.54
CA ASP A 47 8.69 5.15 -0.89
C ASP A 47 8.31 5.04 0.58
N ASN A 48 7.51 4.04 0.95
CA ASN A 48 7.06 3.87 2.32
C ASN A 48 7.95 2.88 3.07
N GLN A 49 8.73 3.39 4.02
CA GLN A 49 9.69 2.62 4.81
C GLN A 49 9.45 2.76 6.32
N TYR A 50 8.30 3.27 6.73
CA TYR A 50 7.98 3.45 8.15
C TYR A 50 7.92 2.11 8.90
N PRO A 51 8.27 2.08 10.21
CA PRO A 51 8.24 0.87 11.01
C PRO A 51 6.86 0.19 11.02
N GLY A 52 6.84 -1.11 10.82
CA GLY A 52 5.62 -1.90 10.82
C GLY A 52 4.86 -1.95 9.50
N ILE A 53 5.37 -1.34 8.42
CA ILE A 53 4.73 -1.37 7.11
C ILE A 53 4.52 -2.81 6.61
N ALA A 54 3.29 -3.13 6.27
CA ALA A 54 2.86 -4.41 5.71
C ALA A 54 1.58 -4.24 4.90
N VAL A 55 1.22 -5.24 4.11
CA VAL A 55 -0.10 -5.28 3.47
C VAL A 55 -1.21 -5.51 4.50
N ASP A 56 -2.42 -5.09 4.16
CA ASP A 56 -3.66 -5.29 4.92
C ASP A 56 -4.63 -6.27 4.25
N ILE A 57 -4.19 -6.92 3.18
CA ILE A 57 -4.78 -8.12 2.56
C ILE A 57 -3.72 -9.21 2.50
N THR A 58 -4.11 -10.45 2.18
CA THR A 58 -3.15 -11.55 2.19
C THR A 58 -2.10 -11.42 1.09
N SER A 59 -0.88 -11.87 1.35
CA SER A 59 0.24 -11.88 0.38
C SER A 59 -0.11 -12.64 -0.89
N PHE A 60 -0.96 -13.66 -0.76
CA PHE A 60 -1.41 -14.48 -1.90
C PHE A 60 -2.25 -13.68 -2.89
N THR A 61 -3.08 -12.76 -2.37
CA THR A 61 -3.89 -11.83 -3.16
C THR A 61 -3.07 -10.63 -3.64
N TYR A 62 -2.15 -10.12 -2.79
CA TYR A 62 -1.32 -8.96 -3.11
C TYR A 62 -0.07 -9.35 -3.93
N SER A 63 -0.26 -10.11 -4.98
CA SER A 63 0.74 -10.50 -5.98
C SER A 63 0.08 -10.59 -7.35
N TYR A 64 0.85 -10.60 -8.41
CA TYR A 64 0.29 -10.83 -9.74
C TYR A 64 -0.29 -12.23 -9.83
N SER A 65 -1.40 -12.37 -10.55
CA SER A 65 -2.05 -13.68 -10.74
C SER A 65 -1.16 -14.65 -11.53
N PHE A 66 -0.36 -14.11 -12.44
CA PHE A 66 0.58 -14.83 -13.28
C PHE A 66 1.95 -15.09 -12.64
N GLU A 67 2.26 -14.40 -11.50
CA GLU A 67 3.51 -14.56 -10.79
C GLU A 67 3.27 -14.69 -9.28
N GLN A 68 3.03 -15.91 -8.82
CA GLN A 68 2.89 -16.20 -7.40
C GLN A 68 4.25 -16.36 -6.74
N ASN A 69 4.43 -15.77 -5.56
CA ASN A 69 5.66 -15.97 -4.78
C ASN A 69 5.46 -17.07 -3.72
N PRO A 70 6.06 -18.26 -3.88
CA PRO A 70 5.92 -19.34 -2.92
C PRO A 70 6.70 -19.11 -1.62
N LYS A 71 7.53 -18.07 -1.57
CA LYS A 71 8.48 -17.82 -0.48
C LYS A 71 8.06 -16.68 0.45
N TRP A 72 6.79 -16.26 0.44
CA TRP A 72 6.30 -15.31 1.43
C TRP A 72 6.59 -15.79 2.85
N ASN A 73 7.16 -14.93 3.70
CA ASN A 73 7.45 -15.28 5.10
C ASN A 73 6.22 -15.16 6.00
N HIS A 74 5.24 -14.35 5.62
CA HIS A 74 4.02 -14.09 6.37
C HIS A 74 2.79 -14.10 5.48
N VAL A 75 1.64 -14.43 6.05
CA VAL A 75 0.34 -14.32 5.38
C VAL A 75 0.06 -12.87 4.97
N PHE A 76 0.61 -11.89 5.71
CA PHE A 76 0.57 -10.47 5.35
C PHE A 76 2.01 -9.95 5.20
N ALA A 77 2.50 -9.92 3.97
CA ALA A 77 3.87 -9.57 3.65
C ALA A 77 4.25 -8.16 4.13
N LYS A 78 5.48 -8.04 4.61
CA LYS A 78 6.07 -6.75 4.99
C LYS A 78 6.51 -5.96 3.75
N GLY A 79 6.59 -4.63 3.88
CA GLY A 79 6.91 -3.75 2.76
C GLY A 79 8.19 -4.14 2.02
N LYS A 80 9.24 -4.53 2.74
CA LYS A 80 10.51 -4.99 2.13
C LYS A 80 10.34 -6.24 1.25
N GLU A 81 9.49 -7.18 1.64
CA GLU A 81 9.24 -8.38 0.81
C GLU A 81 8.51 -8.03 -0.48
N LEU A 82 7.60 -7.07 -0.43
CA LEU A 82 6.87 -6.59 -1.60
C LEU A 82 7.78 -5.81 -2.55
N PHE A 83 8.68 -5.00 -1.99
CA PHE A 83 9.70 -4.33 -2.78
C PHE A 83 10.61 -5.32 -3.52
N LEU A 84 11.10 -6.34 -2.81
CA LEU A 84 11.91 -7.41 -3.42
C LEU A 84 11.13 -8.24 -4.45
N TYR A 85 9.84 -8.47 -4.21
CA TYR A 85 8.98 -9.15 -5.16
C TYR A 85 8.80 -8.33 -6.46
N ALA A 86 8.68 -6.99 -6.38
CA ALA A 86 8.65 -6.13 -7.56
C ALA A 86 9.93 -6.27 -8.39
N HIS A 87 11.10 -6.25 -7.74
CA HIS A 87 12.38 -6.47 -8.41
C HIS A 87 12.47 -7.85 -9.07
N HIS A 88 12.07 -8.90 -8.34
CA HIS A 88 12.01 -10.27 -8.89
C HIS A 88 11.16 -10.32 -10.18
N CYS A 89 9.99 -9.69 -10.20
CA CYS A 89 9.14 -9.65 -11.39
C CYS A 89 9.83 -8.95 -12.56
N VAL A 90 10.46 -7.80 -12.33
CA VAL A 90 11.17 -7.06 -13.38
C VAL A 90 12.31 -7.88 -13.99
N GLU A 91 13.11 -8.55 -13.15
CA GLU A 91 14.23 -9.40 -13.58
C GLU A 91 13.73 -10.65 -14.31
N LYS A 92 12.78 -11.37 -13.71
CA LYS A 92 12.26 -12.62 -14.27
C LYS A 92 11.63 -12.43 -15.65
N TYR A 93 10.89 -11.34 -15.82
CA TYR A 93 10.24 -11.04 -17.09
C TYR A 93 11.14 -10.21 -18.04
N GLY A 94 12.36 -9.89 -17.63
CA GLY A 94 13.39 -9.26 -18.45
C GLY A 94 12.99 -7.89 -19.01
N ILE A 95 12.28 -7.08 -18.23
CA ILE A 95 11.85 -5.74 -18.63
C ILE A 95 12.75 -4.62 -18.09
N SER A 96 13.88 -4.95 -17.48
CA SER A 96 14.79 -3.99 -16.83
C SER A 96 15.24 -2.86 -17.74
N ASN A 97 15.43 -3.14 -19.03
CA ASN A 97 15.89 -2.14 -20.01
C ASN A 97 14.79 -1.19 -20.50
N ASN A 98 13.54 -1.42 -20.11
CA ASN A 98 12.41 -0.59 -20.53
C ASN A 98 12.15 0.61 -19.60
N PHE A 99 12.87 0.72 -18.49
CA PHE A 99 12.68 1.83 -17.54
C PHE A 99 13.60 3.01 -17.88
N ILE A 100 13.02 4.21 -17.80
CA ILE A 100 13.77 5.47 -17.81
C ILE A 100 13.51 6.16 -16.48
N PHE A 101 14.53 6.20 -15.64
CA PHE A 101 14.48 6.79 -14.30
C PHE A 101 14.77 8.30 -14.31
N GLY A 102 14.38 8.97 -13.23
CA GLY A 102 14.55 10.41 -13.06
C GLY A 102 13.64 11.23 -13.99
N VAL A 103 12.54 10.66 -14.51
CA VAL A 103 11.59 11.35 -15.38
C VAL A 103 10.33 11.72 -14.59
N ASP A 104 10.26 12.96 -14.12
CA ASP A 104 9.04 13.49 -13.50
C ASP A 104 8.15 14.08 -14.59
N VAL A 105 7.16 13.33 -15.02
CA VAL A 105 6.22 13.76 -16.05
C VAL A 105 5.33 14.87 -15.50
N GLU A 106 5.38 16.04 -16.14
CA GLU A 106 4.59 17.21 -15.78
C GLU A 106 3.28 17.27 -16.56
N LYS A 107 3.35 16.95 -17.86
CA LYS A 107 2.22 17.10 -18.77
C LYS A 107 2.22 16.01 -19.83
N ALA A 108 1.02 15.56 -20.19
CA ALA A 108 0.79 14.75 -21.37
C ALA A 108 -0.44 15.28 -22.12
N TYR A 109 -0.35 15.38 -23.44
CA TYR A 109 -1.45 15.83 -24.29
C TYR A 109 -1.47 15.05 -25.60
N PHE A 110 -2.67 14.79 -26.10
CA PHE A 110 -2.88 14.10 -27.36
C PHE A 110 -2.92 15.11 -28.51
N ASP A 111 -2.16 14.85 -29.56
CA ASP A 111 -2.19 15.61 -30.80
C ASP A 111 -3.15 14.90 -31.79
N GLU A 112 -4.33 15.46 -31.97
CA GLU A 112 -5.38 14.91 -32.84
C GLU A 112 -4.94 14.82 -34.30
N ASN A 113 -4.08 15.75 -34.78
CA ASN A 113 -3.64 15.77 -36.18
C ASN A 113 -2.64 14.67 -36.47
N GLN A 114 -1.80 14.33 -35.50
CA GLN A 114 -0.75 13.32 -35.65
C GLN A 114 -1.18 11.98 -35.04
N ALA A 115 -2.29 11.94 -34.30
CA ALA A 115 -2.80 10.79 -33.54
C ALA A 115 -1.73 10.20 -32.59
N ILE A 116 -0.99 11.10 -31.89
CA ILE A 116 0.07 10.73 -30.94
C ILE A 116 -0.04 11.47 -29.62
N TRP A 117 0.44 10.84 -28.57
CA TRP A 117 0.66 11.48 -27.28
C TRP A 117 2.04 12.16 -27.25
N ASN A 118 2.06 13.39 -26.78
CA ASN A 118 3.27 14.14 -26.44
C ASN A 118 3.35 14.22 -24.92
N ILE A 119 4.47 13.78 -24.35
CA ILE A 119 4.72 13.70 -22.91
C ILE A 119 5.88 14.61 -22.60
N GLN A 120 5.73 15.51 -21.64
CA GLN A 120 6.75 16.47 -21.22
C GLN A 120 7.13 16.22 -19.76
N ALA A 121 8.41 16.06 -19.49
CA ALA A 121 8.98 15.99 -18.16
C ALA A 121 9.38 17.38 -17.67
N LYS A 122 9.44 17.58 -16.35
CA LYS A 122 9.83 18.83 -15.70
C LYS A 122 11.25 19.31 -16.06
N ASP A 123 12.13 18.38 -16.38
CA ASP A 123 13.51 18.68 -16.80
C ASP A 123 13.65 19.02 -18.29
N GLY A 124 12.54 19.13 -19.01
CA GLY A 124 12.48 19.47 -20.42
C GLY A 124 12.57 18.29 -21.39
N ARG A 125 12.82 17.06 -20.92
CA ARG A 125 12.75 15.86 -21.78
C ARG A 125 11.34 15.70 -22.35
N GLN A 126 11.27 15.25 -23.60
CA GLN A 126 10.03 15.00 -24.32
C GLN A 126 9.99 13.58 -24.85
N PHE A 127 8.82 12.96 -24.81
CA PHE A 127 8.59 11.62 -25.32
C PHE A 127 7.31 11.59 -26.14
N LYS A 128 7.24 10.67 -27.12
CA LYS A 128 6.10 10.49 -28.01
C LYS A 128 5.67 9.02 -28.10
N SER A 129 4.38 8.77 -28.05
CA SER A 129 3.83 7.41 -28.18
C SER A 129 2.43 7.44 -28.80
N ASN A 130 1.99 6.27 -29.28
CA ASN A 130 0.60 6.12 -29.72
C ASN A 130 -0.36 5.97 -28.53
N ILE A 131 0.11 5.35 -27.43
CA ILE A 131 -0.71 5.01 -26.27
C ILE A 131 0.02 5.44 -25.00
N ILE A 132 -0.74 5.95 -24.01
CA ILE A 132 -0.26 6.18 -22.64
C ILE A 132 -1.01 5.25 -21.69
N ILE A 133 -0.27 4.66 -20.74
CA ILE A 133 -0.83 3.98 -19.57
C ILE A 133 -0.45 4.79 -18.33
N SER A 134 -1.44 5.37 -17.65
CA SER A 134 -1.21 6.06 -16.39
C SER A 134 -1.16 5.07 -15.23
N ALA A 135 0.02 4.86 -14.66
CA ALA A 135 0.29 4.02 -13.50
C ALA A 135 0.87 4.83 -12.33
N THR A 136 0.49 6.10 -12.23
CA THR A 136 1.08 7.10 -11.30
C THR A 136 0.80 6.85 -9.83
N GLY A 137 -0.17 5.98 -9.51
CA GLY A 137 -0.62 5.73 -8.14
C GLY A 137 -1.49 6.86 -7.59
N ALA A 138 -2.21 6.57 -6.49
CA ALA A 138 -3.14 7.51 -5.87
C ALA A 138 -2.60 8.18 -4.58
N LEU A 139 -1.50 7.66 -3.99
CA LEU A 139 -0.97 8.08 -2.70
C LEU A 139 0.54 8.39 -2.78
N THR A 140 0.96 9.05 -3.84
CA THR A 140 2.38 9.26 -4.12
C THR A 140 2.97 10.53 -3.50
N ASP A 141 2.15 11.59 -3.38
CA ASP A 141 2.62 12.86 -2.87
C ASP A 141 2.10 13.10 -1.45
N PRO A 142 3.02 13.22 -0.46
CA PRO A 142 2.65 13.47 0.91
C PRO A 142 2.08 14.87 1.08
N LYS A 143 0.97 14.98 1.84
CA LYS A 143 0.40 16.27 2.21
C LYS A 143 0.40 16.40 3.72
N PHE A 144 1.12 17.42 4.23
CA PHE A 144 1.05 17.77 5.65
C PHE A 144 -0.29 18.41 5.99
N PRO A 145 -0.79 18.24 7.22
CA PRO A 145 -2.00 18.90 7.66
C PRO A 145 -1.77 20.42 7.79
N GLU A 146 -2.79 21.20 7.45
CA GLU A 146 -2.79 22.65 7.58
C GLU A 146 -3.04 23.03 9.06
N ILE A 147 -1.98 22.98 9.87
CA ILE A 147 -2.01 23.34 11.29
C ILE A 147 -1.28 24.67 11.45
N LYS A 148 -1.98 25.69 11.98
CA LYS A 148 -1.39 27.00 12.23
C LYS A 148 -0.21 26.86 13.19
N GLY A 149 0.96 27.36 12.80
CA GLY A 149 2.17 27.33 13.60
C GLY A 149 2.98 26.03 13.51
N ILE A 150 2.65 25.11 12.58
CA ILE A 150 3.41 23.87 12.39
C ILE A 150 4.88 24.15 12.05
N GLU A 151 5.15 25.24 11.38
CA GLU A 151 6.48 25.74 11.01
C GLU A 151 7.32 26.18 12.22
N ASN A 152 6.69 26.45 13.35
CA ASN A 152 7.37 26.82 14.61
C ASN A 152 7.78 25.61 15.44
N PHE A 153 7.39 24.40 15.04
CA PHE A 153 7.78 23.18 15.74
C PHE A 153 9.30 22.99 15.66
N LYS A 154 9.95 22.80 16.80
CA LYS A 154 11.43 22.70 16.89
C LYS A 154 11.96 21.26 16.85
N GLY A 155 11.07 20.27 16.81
CA GLY A 155 11.43 18.87 16.69
C GLY A 155 11.43 18.40 15.24
N ASP A 156 11.71 17.10 15.03
CA ASP A 156 11.66 16.47 13.72
C ASP A 156 10.22 16.33 13.25
N LEU A 157 9.89 16.90 12.10
CA LEU A 157 8.60 16.77 11.44
C LEU A 157 8.73 15.80 10.28
N ILE A 158 8.06 14.64 10.38
CA ILE A 158 8.18 13.54 9.42
C ILE A 158 6.79 13.22 8.86
N HIS A 159 6.68 13.13 7.53
CA HIS A 159 5.56 12.48 6.89
C HIS A 159 5.89 11.00 6.68
N THR A 160 4.99 10.09 7.06
CA THR A 160 5.25 8.64 7.02
C THR A 160 5.58 8.11 5.61
N ALA A 161 5.04 8.73 4.54
CA ALA A 161 5.39 8.40 3.16
C ALA A 161 6.80 8.86 2.73
N ARG A 162 7.51 9.58 3.61
CA ARG A 162 8.91 10.00 3.43
C ARG A 162 9.64 9.76 4.75
N TRP A 163 9.56 8.53 5.21
CA TRP A 163 10.17 8.13 6.46
C TRP A 163 11.68 8.29 6.41
N ASN A 164 12.24 8.91 7.45
CA ASN A 164 13.68 9.08 7.58
C ASN A 164 14.23 8.09 8.62
N ASN A 165 14.90 7.05 8.14
CA ASN A 165 15.49 6.00 8.98
C ASN A 165 16.69 6.47 9.81
N THR A 166 17.21 7.69 9.59
CA THR A 166 18.32 8.25 10.40
C THR A 166 17.85 8.89 11.70
N ILE A 167 16.55 9.12 11.85
CA ILE A 167 15.99 9.73 13.05
C ILE A 167 15.83 8.66 14.14
N ASP A 168 16.59 8.83 15.22
CA ASP A 168 16.45 7.99 16.42
C ASP A 168 15.24 8.45 17.25
N LEU A 169 14.27 7.55 17.39
CA LEU A 169 13.06 7.77 18.21
C LEU A 169 13.23 7.35 19.68
N LYS A 170 14.34 6.70 20.02
CA LYS A 170 14.59 6.17 21.36
C LYS A 170 14.54 7.28 22.40
N ASN A 171 13.74 7.06 23.44
CA ASN A 171 13.53 8.01 24.52
C ASN A 171 12.97 9.39 24.10
N LYS A 172 12.48 9.55 22.88
CA LYS A 172 11.82 10.78 22.42
C LYS A 172 10.34 10.83 22.84
N ARG A 173 9.79 12.04 22.90
CA ARG A 173 8.34 12.26 22.97
C ARG A 173 7.85 12.38 21.53
N VAL A 174 6.99 11.47 21.10
CA VAL A 174 6.51 11.39 19.72
C VAL A 174 5.02 11.66 19.66
N ALA A 175 4.61 12.47 18.70
CA ALA A 175 3.22 12.73 18.37
C ALA A 175 2.92 12.13 16.99
N VAL A 176 1.88 11.30 16.89
CA VAL A 176 1.37 10.75 15.63
C VAL A 176 0.03 11.39 15.34
N ILE A 177 -0.08 12.08 14.20
CA ILE A 177 -1.32 12.73 13.76
C ILE A 177 -2.00 11.84 12.72
N GLY A 178 -3.19 11.36 13.06
CA GLY A 178 -4.00 10.47 12.23
C GLY A 178 -4.14 9.06 12.79
N THR A 179 -5.16 8.36 12.29
CA THR A 179 -5.53 6.99 12.70
C THR A 179 -5.81 6.09 11.50
N GLY A 180 -5.25 6.41 10.32
CA GLY A 180 -5.35 5.57 9.13
C GLY A 180 -4.49 4.29 9.23
N ALA A 181 -4.52 3.46 8.20
CA ALA A 181 -3.79 2.19 8.14
C ALA A 181 -2.30 2.33 8.50
N THR A 182 -1.66 3.41 8.04
CA THR A 182 -0.26 3.71 8.39
C THR A 182 -0.07 3.88 9.90
N SER A 183 -0.92 4.66 10.57
CA SER A 183 -0.85 4.87 12.02
C SER A 183 -1.09 3.58 12.79
N VAL A 184 -2.04 2.76 12.34
CA VAL A 184 -2.35 1.45 12.94
C VAL A 184 -1.15 0.49 12.92
N GLN A 185 -0.25 0.63 11.95
CA GLN A 185 0.99 -0.14 11.83
C GLN A 185 2.16 0.53 12.57
N LEU A 186 2.31 1.85 12.43
CA LEU A 186 3.42 2.61 12.99
C LEU A 186 3.35 2.68 14.53
N VAL A 187 2.20 3.03 15.09
CA VAL A 187 2.01 3.26 16.53
C VAL A 187 2.49 2.07 17.37
N PRO A 188 2.04 0.83 17.15
CA PRO A 188 2.53 -0.29 17.94
C PRO A 188 4.02 -0.62 17.69
N SER A 189 4.55 -0.26 16.52
CA SER A 189 5.93 -0.54 16.15
C SER A 189 6.92 0.37 16.88
N ILE A 190 6.57 1.66 17.10
CA ILE A 190 7.45 2.63 17.75
C ILE A 190 7.19 2.77 19.26
N ALA A 191 6.01 2.40 19.74
CA ALA A 191 5.64 2.54 21.15
C ALA A 191 6.65 1.92 22.15
N PRO A 192 7.31 0.78 21.86
CA PRO A 192 8.31 0.20 22.77
C PRO A 192 9.56 1.06 22.96
N GLU A 193 9.92 1.89 21.99
CA GLU A 193 11.19 2.60 21.91
C GLU A 193 11.09 4.04 22.44
N VAL A 194 9.91 4.66 22.28
CA VAL A 194 9.72 6.08 22.63
C VAL A 194 9.45 6.28 24.12
N LYS A 195 9.85 7.45 24.64
CA LYS A 195 9.57 7.82 26.03
C LYS A 195 8.09 8.10 26.28
N HIS A 196 7.42 8.72 25.31
CA HIS A 196 6.00 9.05 25.36
C HIS A 196 5.43 9.11 23.96
N LEU A 197 4.25 8.52 23.77
CA LEU A 197 3.56 8.49 22.48
C LEU A 197 2.18 9.13 22.63
N SER A 198 1.93 10.18 21.88
CA SER A 198 0.61 10.81 21.77
C SER A 198 0.04 10.53 20.39
N VAL A 199 -1.18 10.01 20.33
CA VAL A 199 -1.90 9.77 19.07
C VAL A 199 -3.05 10.75 18.96
N PHE A 200 -2.99 11.64 17.97
CA PHE A 200 -4.03 12.63 17.71
C PHE A 200 -5.02 12.08 16.67
N GLN A 201 -6.25 11.87 17.10
CA GLN A 201 -7.31 11.34 16.24
C GLN A 201 -8.48 12.32 16.10
N ARG A 202 -8.96 12.51 14.88
CA ARG A 202 -10.23 13.19 14.62
C ARG A 202 -11.41 12.22 14.72
N THR A 203 -11.22 11.00 14.24
CA THR A 203 -12.25 9.96 14.20
C THR A 203 -11.60 8.61 14.48
N PRO A 204 -12.07 7.83 15.48
CA PRO A 204 -11.62 6.46 15.69
C PRO A 204 -11.88 5.58 14.46
N ILE A 205 -11.14 4.50 14.32
CA ILE A 205 -11.25 3.55 13.21
C ILE A 205 -11.67 2.17 13.73
N TRP A 206 -12.46 1.44 12.94
CA TRP A 206 -12.78 0.04 13.22
C TRP A 206 -11.53 -0.82 13.06
N ILE A 207 -11.17 -1.54 14.13
CA ILE A 207 -10.00 -2.44 14.16
C ILE A 207 -10.49 -3.89 14.30
N LEU A 208 -10.09 -4.69 13.33
CA LEU A 208 -10.28 -6.15 13.33
C LEU A 208 -9.00 -6.85 13.79
N PRO A 209 -9.10 -8.02 14.44
CA PRO A 209 -7.94 -8.88 14.64
C PRO A 209 -7.32 -9.25 13.29
N LYS A 210 -5.99 -9.22 13.21
CA LYS A 210 -5.23 -9.54 12.00
C LYS A 210 -4.85 -11.02 12.03
N PRO A 211 -5.34 -11.86 11.10
CA PRO A 211 -4.97 -13.27 11.04
C PRO A 211 -3.60 -13.46 10.39
N ASP A 212 -2.60 -12.74 10.90
CA ASP A 212 -1.22 -12.79 10.40
C ASP A 212 -0.43 -13.87 11.14
N THR A 213 0.12 -14.79 10.38
CA THR A 213 0.99 -15.85 10.86
C THR A 213 2.22 -15.99 9.96
N ALA A 214 3.32 -16.44 10.54
CA ALA A 214 4.50 -16.83 9.76
C ALA A 214 4.15 -18.07 8.90
N ILE A 215 4.60 -18.06 7.64
CA ILE A 215 4.43 -19.22 6.74
C ILE A 215 5.61 -20.17 6.95
N PRO A 216 5.38 -21.40 7.46
CA PRO A 216 6.44 -22.37 7.70
C PRO A 216 7.19 -22.76 6.42
N LYS A 217 8.47 -23.09 6.54
CA LYS A 217 9.30 -23.51 5.39
C LYS A 217 8.75 -24.74 4.67
N SER A 218 8.09 -25.65 5.40
CA SER A 218 7.39 -26.80 4.82
C SER A 218 6.25 -26.36 3.86
N VAL A 219 5.48 -25.37 4.25
CA VAL A 219 4.39 -24.80 3.42
C VAL A 219 4.98 -24.05 2.21
N GLN A 220 6.04 -23.26 2.38
CA GLN A 220 6.76 -22.62 1.27
C GLN A 220 7.31 -23.65 0.28
N SER A 221 7.84 -24.78 0.77
CA SER A 221 8.31 -25.88 -0.05
C SER A 221 7.17 -26.56 -0.82
N LEU A 222 6.01 -26.73 -0.17
CA LEU A 222 4.80 -27.24 -0.80
C LEU A 222 4.36 -26.33 -1.96
N PHE A 223 4.26 -25.01 -1.73
CA PHE A 223 3.92 -24.04 -2.76
C PHE A 223 4.89 -24.04 -3.94
N SER A 224 6.18 -24.19 -3.65
CA SER A 224 7.22 -24.25 -4.69
C SER A 224 7.13 -25.54 -5.53
N ARG A 225 6.76 -26.67 -4.91
CA ARG A 225 6.66 -27.99 -5.59
C ARG A 225 5.31 -28.20 -6.29
N ILE A 226 4.25 -27.68 -5.69
CA ILE A 226 2.86 -27.83 -6.17
C ILE A 226 2.20 -26.44 -6.20
N PRO A 227 2.50 -25.60 -7.24
CA PRO A 227 2.01 -24.21 -7.32
C PRO A 227 0.49 -24.08 -7.24
N PHE A 228 -0.25 -25.08 -7.70
CA PHE A 228 -1.71 -25.12 -7.60
C PHE A 228 -2.23 -24.94 -6.16
N THR A 229 -1.49 -25.41 -5.15
CA THR A 229 -1.89 -25.27 -3.74
C THR A 229 -1.91 -23.81 -3.31
N GLN A 230 -0.94 -23.02 -3.73
CA GLN A 230 -0.91 -21.57 -3.47
C GLN A 230 -2.01 -20.84 -4.25
N GLN A 231 -2.22 -21.22 -5.52
CA GLN A 231 -3.28 -20.66 -6.35
C GLN A 231 -4.67 -20.93 -5.76
N ALA A 232 -4.91 -22.12 -5.23
CA ALA A 232 -6.16 -22.45 -4.55
C ALA A 232 -6.38 -21.54 -3.31
N ILE A 233 -5.35 -21.34 -2.47
CA ILE A 233 -5.42 -20.43 -1.32
C ILE A 233 -5.72 -19.00 -1.79
N ARG A 234 -5.07 -18.52 -2.87
CA ARG A 234 -5.37 -17.21 -3.45
C ARG A 234 -6.84 -17.09 -3.80
N VAL A 235 -7.39 -18.02 -4.58
CA VAL A 235 -8.80 -17.98 -5.00
C VAL A 235 -9.73 -17.97 -3.79
N ILE A 236 -9.46 -18.79 -2.78
CA ILE A 236 -10.27 -18.83 -1.54
C ILE A 236 -10.21 -17.49 -0.81
N THR A 237 -9.01 -16.94 -0.61
CA THR A 237 -8.84 -15.66 0.10
C THR A 237 -9.42 -14.48 -0.67
N ASP A 238 -9.31 -14.48 -2.00
CA ASP A 238 -9.94 -13.48 -2.87
C ASP A 238 -11.46 -13.53 -2.72
N LYS A 239 -12.05 -14.72 -2.84
CA LYS A 239 -13.52 -14.88 -2.73
C LYS A 239 -14.04 -14.51 -1.34
N ILE A 240 -13.33 -14.86 -0.28
CA ILE A 240 -13.71 -14.45 1.09
C ILE A 240 -13.66 -12.92 1.20
N THR A 241 -12.57 -12.30 0.75
CA THR A 241 -12.40 -10.84 0.83
C THR A 241 -13.46 -10.12 0.00
N GLU A 242 -13.68 -10.55 -1.25
CA GLU A 242 -14.72 -10.01 -2.13
C GLU A 242 -16.11 -10.13 -1.49
N THR A 243 -16.47 -11.31 -1.00
CA THR A 243 -17.78 -11.54 -0.37
C THR A 243 -17.99 -10.64 0.85
N VAL A 244 -16.98 -10.56 1.74
CA VAL A 244 -17.06 -9.70 2.92
C VAL A 244 -17.17 -8.23 2.51
N MET A 245 -16.37 -7.75 1.55
CA MET A 245 -16.41 -6.36 1.09
C MET A 245 -17.73 -6.03 0.39
N VAL A 246 -18.21 -6.89 -0.52
CA VAL A 246 -19.46 -6.67 -1.23
C VAL A 246 -20.65 -6.67 -0.26
N THR A 247 -20.72 -7.62 0.64
CA THR A 247 -21.85 -7.73 1.56
C THR A 247 -21.84 -6.64 2.63
N SER A 248 -20.67 -6.31 3.21
CA SER A 248 -20.60 -5.35 4.33
C SER A 248 -20.52 -3.88 3.90
N VAL A 249 -20.08 -3.61 2.66
CA VAL A 249 -19.89 -2.23 2.16
C VAL A 249 -20.94 -1.86 1.11
N VAL A 250 -21.11 -2.68 0.07
CA VAL A 250 -22.03 -2.39 -1.04
C VAL A 250 -23.48 -2.69 -0.64
N HIS A 251 -23.71 -3.86 -0.03
CA HIS A 251 -25.04 -4.34 0.35
C HIS A 251 -25.37 -4.17 1.84
N TYR A 252 -24.74 -3.21 2.52
CA TYR A 252 -24.92 -3.02 3.97
C TYR A 252 -26.37 -2.83 4.41
N LYS A 253 -27.23 -2.25 3.54
CA LYS A 253 -28.65 -2.05 3.80
C LYS A 253 -29.46 -3.35 3.71
N GLN A 254 -29.06 -4.27 2.83
CA GLN A 254 -29.71 -5.54 2.60
C GLN A 254 -29.30 -6.61 3.63
N VAL A 255 -28.07 -6.50 4.17
CA VAL A 255 -27.51 -7.46 5.14
C VAL A 255 -27.03 -6.78 6.44
N PRO A 256 -27.90 -5.98 7.11
CA PRO A 256 -27.50 -5.18 8.27
C PRO A 256 -27.02 -6.02 9.45
N PHE A 257 -27.42 -7.29 9.53
CA PHE A 257 -26.97 -8.21 10.58
C PHE A 257 -25.48 -8.53 10.48
N LEU A 258 -24.92 -8.64 9.27
CA LEU A 258 -23.48 -8.86 9.07
C LEU A 258 -22.68 -7.62 9.51
N VAL A 259 -23.14 -6.43 9.15
CA VAL A 259 -22.51 -5.17 9.59
C VAL A 259 -22.46 -5.11 11.12
N LYS A 260 -23.60 -5.41 11.80
CA LYS A 260 -23.67 -5.46 13.26
C LYS A 260 -22.78 -6.54 13.86
N ALA A 261 -22.67 -7.70 13.21
CA ALA A 261 -21.76 -8.76 13.66
C ALA A 261 -20.29 -8.33 13.62
N PHE A 262 -19.85 -7.65 12.55
CA PHE A 262 -18.51 -7.08 12.47
C PHE A 262 -18.29 -5.96 13.48
N GLU A 263 -19.25 -5.06 13.68
CA GLU A 263 -19.17 -4.04 14.73
C GLU A 263 -19.00 -4.68 16.11
N GLN A 264 -19.80 -5.70 16.42
CA GLN A 264 -19.72 -6.40 17.71
C GLN A 264 -18.38 -7.13 17.88
N LEU A 265 -17.85 -7.74 16.81
CA LEU A 265 -16.52 -8.35 16.80
C LEU A 265 -15.45 -7.31 17.14
N CYS A 266 -15.46 -6.15 16.48
CA CYS A 266 -14.51 -5.06 16.74
C CYS A 266 -14.66 -4.52 18.18
N LEU A 267 -15.88 -4.34 18.68
CA LEU A 267 -16.13 -3.86 20.05
C LEU A 267 -15.66 -4.87 21.10
N ASN A 268 -15.89 -6.14 20.88
CA ASN A 268 -15.38 -7.20 21.76
C ASN A 268 -13.86 -7.24 21.75
N PHE A 269 -13.25 -7.13 20.58
CA PHE A 269 -11.80 -7.06 20.45
C PHE A 269 -11.21 -5.83 21.15
N LEU A 270 -11.83 -4.66 21.02
CA LEU A 270 -11.47 -3.45 21.74
C LEU A 270 -11.56 -3.66 23.28
N ARG A 271 -12.63 -4.30 23.77
CA ARG A 271 -12.79 -4.59 25.21
C ARG A 271 -11.70 -5.53 25.74
N LEU A 272 -11.30 -6.51 24.94
CA LEU A 272 -10.24 -7.45 25.31
C LEU A 272 -8.85 -6.78 25.34
N GLN A 273 -8.63 -5.84 24.43
CA GLN A 273 -7.31 -5.21 24.24
C GLN A 273 -7.07 -3.98 25.12
N VAL A 274 -8.10 -3.24 25.51
CA VAL A 274 -7.96 -1.95 26.20
C VAL A 274 -8.59 -2.02 27.60
N ASN A 275 -7.78 -1.74 28.63
CA ASN A 275 -8.19 -1.89 30.04
C ASN A 275 -9.09 -0.75 30.54
N LYS A 276 -8.76 0.50 30.23
CA LYS A 276 -9.46 1.68 30.74
C LYS A 276 -10.74 1.97 29.94
N LYS A 277 -11.87 2.14 30.65
CA LYS A 277 -13.17 2.45 30.05
C LYS A 277 -13.14 3.74 29.23
N THR A 278 -12.57 4.80 29.77
CA THR A 278 -12.45 6.11 29.07
C THR A 278 -11.67 6.01 27.77
N THR A 279 -10.59 5.22 27.76
CA THR A 279 -9.81 4.96 26.53
C THR A 279 -10.63 4.15 25.53
N ARG A 280 -11.38 3.14 25.97
CA ARG A 280 -12.29 2.38 25.08
C ARG A 280 -13.33 3.28 24.44
N GLU A 281 -13.96 4.17 25.22
CA GLU A 281 -14.93 5.13 24.71
C GLU A 281 -14.33 6.08 23.66
N ALA A 282 -13.12 6.57 23.91
CA ALA A 282 -12.37 7.40 22.96
C ALA A 282 -12.01 6.67 21.67
N LEU A 283 -11.72 5.36 21.73
CA LEU A 283 -11.34 4.53 20.57
C LEU A 283 -12.56 3.87 19.87
N THR A 284 -13.76 4.05 20.38
CA THR A 284 -14.99 3.48 19.79
C THR A 284 -15.47 4.34 18.63
N PRO A 285 -15.56 3.81 17.39
CA PRO A 285 -16.13 4.53 16.26
C PRO A 285 -17.62 4.83 16.47
N LYS A 286 -18.05 6.03 16.02
CA LYS A 286 -19.43 6.49 16.08
C LYS A 286 -20.14 6.46 14.72
N TYR A 287 -19.65 5.62 13.81
CA TYR A 287 -20.19 5.43 12.46
C TYR A 287 -20.26 3.94 12.16
N GLY A 288 -21.14 3.54 11.23
CA GLY A 288 -21.33 2.14 10.88
C GLY A 288 -20.10 1.50 10.26
N PHE A 289 -19.89 0.21 10.54
CA PHE A 289 -18.81 -0.57 9.92
C PHE A 289 -18.96 -0.52 8.38
N GLY A 290 -17.84 -0.34 7.67
CA GLY A 290 -17.83 -0.21 6.20
C GLY A 290 -17.96 1.23 5.68
N CYS A 291 -18.45 2.21 6.46
CA CYS A 291 -18.48 3.61 6.05
C CYS A 291 -17.07 4.21 5.87
N LYS A 292 -16.08 3.65 6.53
CA LYS A 292 -14.65 3.86 6.31
C LYS A 292 -13.99 2.49 6.31
N ARG A 293 -12.91 2.33 5.52
CA ARG A 293 -12.15 1.08 5.47
C ARG A 293 -11.70 0.68 6.88
N PRO A 294 -12.10 -0.48 7.39
CA PRO A 294 -11.57 -0.99 8.66
C PRO A 294 -10.09 -1.36 8.49
N SER A 295 -9.36 -1.39 9.58
CA SER A 295 -7.96 -1.83 9.60
C SER A 295 -7.77 -3.09 10.42
N PHE A 296 -6.70 -3.82 10.15
CA PHE A 296 -6.34 -5.06 10.84
C PHE A 296 -5.09 -4.84 11.69
N SER A 297 -5.18 -5.12 12.99
CA SER A 297 -4.02 -5.09 13.87
C SER A 297 -4.25 -5.87 15.16
N ASN A 298 -3.25 -6.62 15.59
CA ASN A 298 -3.29 -7.34 16.87
C ASN A 298 -2.72 -6.49 18.03
N ASN A 299 -1.98 -5.42 17.73
CA ASN A 299 -1.20 -4.70 18.74
C ASN A 299 -1.60 -3.24 18.90
N TYR A 300 -2.30 -2.62 17.92
CA TYR A 300 -2.63 -1.20 17.94
C TYR A 300 -3.43 -0.79 19.17
N LEU A 301 -4.52 -1.51 19.45
CA LEU A 301 -5.39 -1.20 20.59
C LEU A 301 -4.69 -1.40 21.93
N ALA A 302 -3.92 -2.48 22.08
CA ALA A 302 -3.17 -2.79 23.29
C ALA A 302 -2.11 -1.71 23.61
N THR A 303 -1.60 -1.00 22.62
CA THR A 303 -0.62 0.08 22.80
C THR A 303 -1.16 1.20 23.72
N PHE A 304 -2.46 1.45 23.73
CA PHE A 304 -3.08 2.49 24.55
C PHE A 304 -3.23 2.14 26.04
N ASN A 305 -2.72 0.99 26.49
CA ASN A 305 -2.62 0.64 27.92
C ASN A 305 -1.32 1.14 28.58
N ARG A 306 -0.39 1.65 27.80
CA ARG A 306 0.91 2.16 28.28
C ARG A 306 0.82 3.57 28.84
#